data_0d3f2c27a8e68621970be458931691a2
#
_entry.id   0d3f2c27a8e68621970be458931691a2
#
_cell.length_a   1.000
_cell.length_b   1.000
_cell.length_c   1.000
_cell.angle_alpha   90.00
_cell.angle_beta   90.00
_cell.angle_gamma   90.00
#
_symmetry.space_group_name_H-M   'P 1'
#
loop_
_entity.id
_entity.type
_entity.pdbx_description
1 polymer ?
#
loop_
_entity_poly.entity_id
_entity_poly.type
_entity_poly.pdbx_seq_one_letter_code
_entity_poly.pdbx_strand_id
1 'polypeptide(L)'
;MSNYYNPVKIIKTDNWLYELNKSIKKLKISAPIIVTTPGNRKRLNLDSKFDPQSIFCDVGSNPNFEDCINVIEFCQKNMFDGLIALGGGSAMDLAKVVVAHLSLGKSDIVELIESKEPFPQTTPAIFLPTTHGTASEVTMWGTIWNMDEKKKYSISHPDLYPTITILDGNLTLSLPLNISITTVMDALSHSLEAIWNKNANNTSTNFAITAICAILENGGALKANPSNLTIRKKLLNAATTAGLAFSNTTTAAAHSISYPLTIHYGIPHGIASSISLLPLLEINEKFIKEPLDRICNNLELTFNELKQTIKAIPQGVIPYTLDEWDIPENQLTRLAAESFTKGRMDNNIVDLSENQVLTILNEIYN
;
A
#
# COMPACT_ATOMS: atom_id res chain seq x y z
N MET A 1 -14.39 -15.99 -17.68
CA MET A 1 -14.12 -14.58 -18.06
C MET A 1 -13.54 -13.88 -16.84
N SER A 2 -12.32 -13.40 -16.93
CA SER A 2 -11.71 -12.63 -15.84
C SER A 2 -12.17 -11.17 -15.95
N ASN A 3 -12.98 -10.72 -15.00
CA ASN A 3 -13.41 -9.34 -14.94
C ASN A 3 -12.36 -8.50 -14.20
N TYR A 4 -11.93 -7.40 -14.79
CA TYR A 4 -11.15 -6.36 -14.13
C TYR A 4 -12.05 -5.16 -13.83
N TYR A 5 -11.99 -4.63 -12.61
CA TYR A 5 -12.75 -3.46 -12.22
C TYR A 5 -11.93 -2.52 -11.33
N ASN A 6 -11.90 -1.25 -11.66
CA ASN A 6 -11.42 -0.17 -10.80
C ASN A 6 -12.08 1.15 -11.24
N PRO A 7 -12.92 1.76 -10.40
CA PRO A 7 -13.70 2.94 -10.77
C PRO A 7 -12.97 4.27 -10.54
N VAL A 8 -11.77 4.25 -9.97
CA VAL A 8 -11.06 5.44 -9.51
C VAL A 8 -10.63 6.32 -10.68
N LYS A 9 -11.00 7.59 -10.63
CA LYS A 9 -10.49 8.58 -11.58
C LYS A 9 -9.11 9.04 -11.16
N ILE A 10 -8.08 8.69 -11.92
CA ILE A 10 -6.69 9.09 -11.67
C ILE A 10 -6.34 10.36 -12.46
N ILE A 11 -5.83 11.39 -11.77
CA ILE A 11 -5.37 12.65 -12.33
C ILE A 11 -3.88 12.80 -12.05
N LYS A 12 -3.05 12.95 -13.08
CA LYS A 12 -1.62 13.26 -12.97
C LYS A 12 -1.41 14.75 -13.18
N THR A 13 -0.65 15.38 -12.28
CA THR A 13 -0.45 16.83 -12.30
C THR A 13 0.91 17.22 -11.71
N ASP A 14 1.32 18.46 -11.95
CA ASP A 14 2.43 19.14 -11.30
C ASP A 14 1.96 20.25 -10.35
N ASN A 15 0.62 20.38 -10.17
CA ASN A 15 0.00 21.32 -9.27
C ASN A 15 -1.21 20.68 -8.56
N TRP A 16 -0.90 19.88 -7.54
CA TRP A 16 -1.91 19.13 -6.78
C TRP A 16 -2.99 20.03 -6.18
N LEU A 17 -2.63 21.23 -5.69
CA LEU A 17 -3.58 22.14 -5.04
C LEU A 17 -4.62 22.70 -6.03
N TYR A 18 -4.18 23.03 -7.24
CA TYR A 18 -5.10 23.47 -8.31
C TYR A 18 -6.09 22.34 -8.67
N GLU A 19 -5.60 21.14 -8.93
CA GLU A 19 -6.46 20.01 -9.29
C GLU A 19 -7.35 19.55 -8.12
N LEU A 20 -6.87 19.66 -6.88
CA LEU A 20 -7.68 19.40 -5.69
C LEU A 20 -8.85 20.37 -5.60
N ASN A 21 -8.61 21.68 -5.69
CA ASN A 21 -9.67 22.70 -5.64
C ASN A 21 -10.69 22.52 -6.77
N LYS A 22 -10.23 22.17 -7.97
CA LYS A 22 -11.10 21.87 -9.11
C LYS A 22 -11.94 20.61 -8.86
N SER A 23 -11.37 19.58 -8.27
CA SER A 23 -12.03 18.33 -7.90
C SER A 23 -13.07 18.52 -6.81
N ILE A 24 -12.77 19.30 -5.77
CA ILE A 24 -13.70 19.71 -4.71
C ILE A 24 -14.93 20.37 -5.32
N LYS A 25 -14.73 21.37 -6.19
CA LYS A 25 -15.84 22.05 -6.89
C LYS A 25 -16.65 21.10 -7.76
N LYS A 26 -15.98 20.21 -8.51
CA LYS A 26 -16.64 19.23 -9.39
C LYS A 26 -17.50 18.25 -8.60
N LEU A 27 -17.03 17.79 -7.45
CA LEU A 27 -17.75 16.86 -6.57
C LEU A 27 -18.76 17.56 -5.67
N LYS A 28 -18.85 18.92 -5.73
CA LYS A 28 -19.73 19.75 -4.92
C LYS A 28 -19.52 19.56 -3.41
N ILE A 29 -18.27 19.32 -3.02
CA ILE A 29 -17.88 19.23 -1.60
C ILE A 29 -17.82 20.66 -1.05
N SER A 30 -18.54 20.91 0.04
CA SER A 30 -18.61 22.22 0.70
C SER A 30 -17.85 22.25 2.03
N ALA A 31 -17.84 21.12 2.73
CA ALA A 31 -17.22 20.96 4.04
C ALA A 31 -16.37 19.66 4.08
N PRO A 32 -15.16 19.65 3.46
CA PRO A 32 -14.31 18.46 3.47
C PRO A 32 -13.63 18.27 4.82
N ILE A 33 -13.57 17.00 5.30
CA ILE A 33 -12.55 16.62 6.29
C ILE A 33 -11.25 16.31 5.56
N ILE A 34 -10.11 16.74 6.13
CA ILE A 34 -8.77 16.45 5.63
C ILE A 34 -8.10 15.47 6.61
N VAL A 35 -7.83 14.25 6.16
CA VAL A 35 -7.10 13.24 6.92
C VAL A 35 -5.65 13.21 6.45
N THR A 36 -4.71 13.49 7.36
CA THR A 36 -3.28 13.62 7.04
C THR A 36 -2.43 13.26 8.26
N THR A 37 -1.11 13.31 8.11
CA THR A 37 -0.17 13.15 9.24
C THR A 37 0.33 14.51 9.74
N PRO A 38 0.82 14.62 11.00
CA PRO A 38 1.40 15.86 11.51
C PRO A 38 2.55 16.37 10.64
N GLY A 39 3.37 15.44 10.13
CA GLY A 39 4.47 15.75 9.23
C GLY A 39 4.02 16.39 7.92
N ASN A 40 2.98 15.83 7.29
CA ASN A 40 2.41 16.38 6.06
C ASN A 40 1.72 17.74 6.30
N ARG A 41 0.95 17.88 7.39
CA ARG A 41 0.30 19.14 7.78
C ARG A 41 1.31 20.26 7.83
N LYS A 42 2.44 20.04 8.54
CA LYS A 42 3.52 21.01 8.68
C LYS A 42 4.24 21.29 7.35
N ARG A 43 4.74 20.24 6.68
CA ARG A 43 5.59 20.37 5.49
C ARG A 43 4.86 20.94 4.27
N LEU A 44 3.55 20.72 4.16
CA LEU A 44 2.72 21.25 3.08
C LEU A 44 2.01 22.55 3.47
N ASN A 45 2.23 23.02 4.70
CA ASN A 45 1.61 24.23 5.24
C ASN A 45 0.08 24.23 5.04
N LEU A 46 -0.57 23.12 5.50
CA LEU A 46 -1.99 22.92 5.23
C LEU A 46 -2.88 23.92 5.94
N ASP A 47 -2.49 24.42 7.13
CA ASP A 47 -3.23 25.43 7.89
C ASP A 47 -3.38 26.77 7.13
N SER A 48 -2.53 27.05 6.15
CA SER A 48 -2.67 28.22 5.28
C SER A 48 -3.56 28.00 4.06
N LYS A 49 -3.96 26.75 3.81
CA LYS A 49 -4.69 26.34 2.61
C LYS A 49 -6.12 25.89 2.91
N PHE A 50 -6.34 25.41 4.13
CA PHE A 50 -7.61 24.84 4.58
C PHE A 50 -7.92 25.35 6.00
N ASP A 51 -9.19 25.28 6.39
CA ASP A 51 -9.59 25.54 7.76
C ASP A 51 -8.90 24.54 8.72
N PRO A 52 -8.11 24.99 9.70
CA PRO A 52 -7.46 24.12 10.66
C PRO A 52 -8.42 23.19 11.42
N GLN A 53 -9.68 23.60 11.59
CA GLN A 53 -10.73 22.80 12.24
C GLN A 53 -11.23 21.65 11.38
N SER A 54 -10.96 21.65 10.08
CA SER A 54 -11.27 20.55 9.17
C SER A 54 -10.14 19.51 9.05
N ILE A 55 -8.98 19.75 9.68
CA ILE A 55 -7.80 18.90 9.51
C ILE A 55 -7.66 17.95 10.70
N PHE A 56 -7.90 16.66 10.45
CA PHE A 56 -7.52 15.59 11.36
C PHE A 56 -6.10 15.11 11.00
N CYS A 57 -5.18 15.18 11.95
CA CYS A 57 -3.79 14.77 11.71
C CYS A 57 -3.21 13.84 12.80
N ASP A 58 -4.02 13.37 13.73
CA ASP A 58 -3.59 12.35 14.69
C ASP A 58 -3.67 10.96 14.04
N VAL A 59 -2.71 10.69 13.17
CA VAL A 59 -2.62 9.48 12.36
C VAL A 59 -1.30 8.80 12.67
N GLY A 60 -1.36 7.67 13.36
CA GLY A 60 -0.22 6.79 13.63
C GLY A 60 0.28 6.04 12.39
N SER A 61 1.47 5.45 12.49
CA SER A 61 1.91 4.41 11.56
C SER A 61 1.12 3.13 11.86
N ASN A 62 0.48 2.52 10.89
CA ASN A 62 -0.41 1.37 11.11
C ASN A 62 -1.65 1.73 11.97
N PRO A 63 -2.65 2.39 11.38
CA PRO A 63 -3.80 2.88 12.13
C PRO A 63 -4.49 1.76 12.92
N ASN A 64 -4.79 2.04 14.18
CA ASN A 64 -5.40 1.10 15.10
C ASN A 64 -6.85 1.50 15.45
N PHE A 65 -7.50 0.72 16.31
CA PHE A 65 -8.88 0.99 16.74
C PHE A 65 -9.02 2.35 17.45
N GLU A 66 -8.02 2.76 18.23
CA GLU A 66 -8.01 4.06 18.91
C GLU A 66 -7.95 5.22 17.90
N ASP A 67 -7.09 5.12 16.88
CA ASP A 67 -7.05 6.09 15.78
C ASP A 67 -8.40 6.20 15.07
N CYS A 68 -9.10 5.06 14.89
CA CYS A 68 -10.43 5.03 14.27
C CYS A 68 -11.49 5.71 15.17
N ILE A 69 -11.48 5.46 16.47
CA ILE A 69 -12.37 6.12 17.43
C ILE A 69 -12.14 7.63 17.39
N ASN A 70 -10.89 8.06 17.48
CA ASN A 70 -10.53 9.47 17.52
C ASN A 70 -11.00 10.22 16.26
N VAL A 71 -10.83 9.63 15.07
CA VAL A 71 -11.29 10.28 13.83
C VAL A 71 -12.81 10.30 13.71
N ILE A 72 -13.51 9.26 14.18
CA ILE A 72 -14.98 9.22 14.22
C ILE A 72 -15.52 10.29 15.17
N GLU A 73 -14.96 10.43 16.37
CA GLU A 73 -15.34 11.49 17.31
C GLU A 73 -15.07 12.89 16.74
N PHE A 74 -13.99 13.05 15.99
CA PHE A 74 -13.71 14.30 15.29
C PHE A 74 -14.79 14.59 14.24
N CYS A 75 -15.24 13.59 13.48
CA CYS A 75 -16.32 13.73 12.51
C CYS A 75 -17.64 14.10 13.18
N GLN A 76 -17.96 13.53 14.34
CA GLN A 76 -19.21 13.80 15.06
C GLN A 76 -19.33 15.24 15.59
N LYS A 77 -18.22 15.90 15.82
CA LYS A 77 -18.18 17.31 16.29
C LYS A 77 -18.40 18.32 15.16
N ASN A 78 -18.34 17.87 13.91
CA ASN A 78 -18.42 18.68 12.71
C ASN A 78 -19.30 18.01 11.66
N MET A 79 -19.85 18.81 10.75
CA MET A 79 -20.61 18.28 9.61
C MET A 79 -19.72 18.29 8.37
N PHE A 80 -19.31 17.11 7.91
CA PHE A 80 -18.50 16.96 6.70
C PHE A 80 -19.34 16.30 5.58
N ASP A 81 -19.16 16.76 4.34
CA ASP A 81 -19.85 16.26 3.14
C ASP A 81 -18.90 15.64 2.10
N GLY A 82 -17.61 15.53 2.45
CA GLY A 82 -16.60 14.92 1.61
C GLY A 82 -15.29 14.73 2.37
N LEU A 83 -14.37 13.98 1.76
CA LEU A 83 -13.11 13.63 2.38
C LEU A 83 -11.93 13.90 1.45
N ILE A 84 -10.83 14.39 2.02
CA ILE A 84 -9.51 14.53 1.38
C ILE A 84 -8.51 13.71 2.21
N ALA A 85 -7.96 12.65 1.64
CA ALA A 85 -6.84 11.91 2.24
C ALA A 85 -5.53 12.39 1.62
N LEU A 86 -4.65 12.99 2.42
CA LEU A 86 -3.36 13.51 1.96
C LEU A 86 -2.24 12.86 2.78
N GLY A 87 -1.69 11.74 2.27
CA GLY A 87 -0.74 10.96 3.05
C GLY A 87 -0.27 9.67 2.39
N GLY A 88 0.36 8.82 3.16
CA GLY A 88 0.64 7.43 2.80
C GLY A 88 -0.52 6.51 3.19
N GLY A 89 -0.25 5.19 3.19
CA GLY A 89 -1.25 4.16 3.49
C GLY A 89 -2.02 4.39 4.79
N SER A 90 -1.34 4.72 5.88
CA SER A 90 -1.99 4.94 7.18
C SER A 90 -3.08 6.01 7.14
N ALA A 91 -2.80 7.16 6.52
CA ALA A 91 -3.80 8.23 6.40
C ALA A 91 -4.94 7.82 5.47
N MET A 92 -4.65 7.07 4.40
CA MET A 92 -5.65 6.62 3.43
C MET A 92 -6.52 5.49 3.97
N ASP A 93 -5.96 4.59 4.75
CA ASP A 93 -6.70 3.50 5.37
C ASP A 93 -7.64 4.03 6.46
N LEU A 94 -7.18 4.99 7.28
CA LEU A 94 -8.03 5.68 8.24
C LEU A 94 -9.12 6.51 7.53
N ALA A 95 -8.79 7.14 6.39
CA ALA A 95 -9.75 7.87 5.58
C ALA A 95 -10.90 6.99 5.08
N LYS A 96 -10.66 5.71 4.78
CA LYS A 96 -11.71 4.76 4.40
C LYS A 96 -12.68 4.45 5.55
N VAL A 97 -12.19 4.46 6.79
CA VAL A 97 -13.07 4.38 7.98
C VAL A 97 -13.98 5.59 8.04
N VAL A 98 -13.45 6.78 7.79
CA VAL A 98 -14.25 8.02 7.73
C VAL A 98 -15.30 7.95 6.62
N VAL A 99 -14.92 7.48 5.41
CA VAL A 99 -15.90 7.29 4.31
C VAL A 99 -17.02 6.34 4.74
N ALA A 100 -16.69 5.22 5.36
CA ALA A 100 -17.70 4.28 5.85
C ALA A 100 -18.59 4.91 6.93
N HIS A 101 -18.00 5.59 7.92
CA HIS A 101 -18.72 6.28 8.99
C HIS A 101 -19.72 7.30 8.43
N LEU A 102 -19.26 8.23 7.58
CA LEU A 102 -20.09 9.29 7.00
C LEU A 102 -21.17 8.74 6.07
N SER A 103 -20.89 7.64 5.37
CA SER A 103 -21.82 7.06 4.39
C SER A 103 -22.88 6.17 5.05
N LEU A 104 -22.53 5.43 6.12
CA LEU A 104 -23.43 4.49 6.80
C LEU A 104 -24.12 5.11 8.03
N GLY A 105 -23.61 6.22 8.57
CA GLY A 105 -24.07 6.79 9.83
C GLY A 105 -23.78 5.92 11.06
N LYS A 106 -22.85 4.94 10.94
CA LYS A 106 -22.42 4.04 12.01
C LYS A 106 -21.12 4.54 12.63
N SER A 107 -20.94 4.32 13.93
CA SER A 107 -19.76 4.78 14.68
C SER A 107 -18.99 3.64 15.36
N ASP A 108 -19.59 2.46 15.47
CA ASP A 108 -18.92 1.27 15.99
C ASP A 108 -17.97 0.70 14.93
N ILE A 109 -16.69 0.50 15.30
CA ILE A 109 -15.63 0.09 14.38
C ILE A 109 -15.85 -1.34 13.88
N VAL A 110 -16.31 -2.24 14.74
CA VAL A 110 -16.57 -3.63 14.37
C VAL A 110 -17.73 -3.67 13.36
N GLU A 111 -18.81 -2.91 13.62
CA GLU A 111 -19.92 -2.79 12.66
C GLU A 111 -19.46 -2.21 11.32
N LEU A 112 -18.56 -1.22 11.31
CA LEU A 112 -18.01 -0.64 10.08
C LEU A 112 -17.16 -1.65 9.29
N ILE A 113 -16.33 -2.43 9.98
CA ILE A 113 -15.46 -3.45 9.37
C ILE A 113 -16.28 -4.61 8.80
N GLU A 114 -17.33 -5.05 9.52
CA GLU A 114 -18.14 -6.21 9.16
C GLU A 114 -19.27 -5.87 8.19
N SER A 115 -19.57 -4.57 7.99
CA SER A 115 -20.66 -4.14 7.13
C SER A 115 -20.48 -4.62 5.69
N LYS A 116 -21.52 -5.26 5.16
CA LYS A 116 -21.64 -5.66 3.74
C LYS A 116 -22.84 -4.96 3.09
N GLU A 117 -23.49 -4.07 3.80
CA GLU A 117 -24.64 -3.32 3.30
C GLU A 117 -24.18 -2.29 2.26
N PRO A 118 -24.89 -2.12 1.14
CA PRO A 118 -24.66 -1.02 0.22
C PRO A 118 -24.73 0.32 0.96
N PHE A 119 -23.82 1.23 0.66
CA PHE A 119 -23.85 2.55 1.28
C PHE A 119 -25.07 3.34 0.78
N PRO A 120 -25.94 3.83 1.66
CA PRO A 120 -27.11 4.62 1.27
C PRO A 120 -26.74 5.85 0.44
N GLN A 121 -25.59 6.43 0.77
CA GLN A 121 -24.97 7.55 0.06
C GLN A 121 -23.47 7.41 0.15
N THR A 122 -22.78 7.40 -0.97
CA THR A 122 -21.30 7.36 -0.98
C THR A 122 -20.74 8.75 -0.73
N THR A 123 -19.97 8.91 0.33
CA THR A 123 -19.23 10.15 0.62
C THR A 123 -18.12 10.34 -0.41
N PRO A 124 -18.08 11.45 -1.19
CA PRO A 124 -17.03 11.67 -2.16
C PRO A 124 -15.67 11.80 -1.50
N ALA A 125 -14.67 11.07 -2.00
CA ALA A 125 -13.34 11.02 -1.45
C ALA A 125 -12.28 11.34 -2.51
N ILE A 126 -11.32 12.22 -2.16
CA ILE A 126 -10.18 12.59 -3.01
C ILE A 126 -8.90 12.18 -2.30
N PHE A 127 -8.10 11.31 -2.91
CA PHE A 127 -6.88 10.79 -2.33
C PHE A 127 -5.65 11.37 -3.02
N LEU A 128 -4.67 11.81 -2.22
CA LEU A 128 -3.38 12.38 -2.67
C LEU A 128 -2.23 11.62 -2.00
N PRO A 129 -1.64 10.60 -2.66
CA PRO A 129 -0.54 9.84 -2.09
C PRO A 129 0.73 10.66 -1.96
N THR A 130 1.42 10.48 -0.82
CA THR A 130 2.70 11.12 -0.51
C THR A 130 3.84 10.11 -0.37
N THR A 131 3.57 8.83 -0.65
CA THR A 131 4.51 7.70 -0.62
C THR A 131 4.45 6.92 -1.93
N HIS A 132 5.38 5.98 -2.14
CA HIS A 132 5.51 5.21 -3.38
C HIS A 132 5.15 3.72 -3.17
N GLY A 133 4.13 3.37 -2.35
CA GLY A 133 3.96 1.99 -1.90
C GLY A 133 2.56 1.44 -1.91
N THR A 134 1.81 1.69 -0.86
CA THR A 134 0.59 0.96 -0.49
C THR A 134 -0.52 0.97 -1.53
N ALA A 135 -0.51 1.98 -2.42
CA ALA A 135 -1.54 2.18 -3.43
C ALA A 135 -2.98 2.16 -2.89
N SER A 136 -3.16 2.55 -1.61
CA SER A 136 -4.47 2.64 -0.99
C SER A 136 -5.40 3.62 -1.72
N GLU A 137 -4.82 4.53 -2.50
CA GLU A 137 -5.53 5.48 -3.37
C GLU A 137 -6.28 4.85 -4.56
N VAL A 138 -6.08 3.55 -4.82
CA VAL A 138 -6.79 2.82 -5.89
C VAL A 138 -7.35 1.48 -5.42
N THR A 139 -7.54 1.30 -4.11
CA THR A 139 -8.11 0.07 -3.54
C THR A 139 -9.38 0.35 -2.75
N MET A 140 -10.23 -0.67 -2.58
CA MET A 140 -11.49 -0.61 -1.85
C MET A 140 -11.38 -1.08 -0.39
N TRP A 141 -10.17 -1.25 0.13
CA TRP A 141 -9.93 -1.70 1.51
C TRP A 141 -8.92 -0.82 2.21
N GLY A 142 -9.01 -0.80 3.54
CA GLY A 142 -8.05 -0.22 4.46
C GLY A 142 -7.68 -1.22 5.55
N THR A 143 -6.46 -1.13 6.04
CA THR A 143 -5.94 -1.96 7.11
C THR A 143 -6.08 -1.24 8.45
N ILE A 144 -6.59 -1.95 9.46
CA ILE A 144 -6.75 -1.46 10.83
C ILE A 144 -6.18 -2.52 11.77
N TRP A 145 -5.42 -2.09 12.77
CA TRP A 145 -4.79 -2.99 13.72
C TRP A 145 -5.54 -2.97 15.07
N ASN A 146 -5.84 -4.14 15.59
CA ASN A 146 -6.21 -4.29 17.00
C ASN A 146 -4.95 -4.70 17.76
N MET A 147 -4.38 -3.74 18.52
CA MET A 147 -3.11 -3.95 19.23
C MET A 147 -3.29 -4.87 20.44
N ASP A 148 -4.47 -4.91 21.06
CA ASP A 148 -4.78 -5.76 22.20
C ASP A 148 -4.85 -7.23 21.79
N GLU A 149 -5.51 -7.50 20.66
CA GLU A 149 -5.61 -8.84 20.08
C GLU A 149 -4.40 -9.23 19.25
N LYS A 150 -3.47 -8.30 18.98
CA LYS A 150 -2.36 -8.47 18.03
C LYS A 150 -2.83 -8.98 16.67
N LYS A 151 -3.92 -8.40 16.19
CA LYS A 151 -4.61 -8.87 14.98
C LYS A 151 -4.83 -7.74 13.98
N LYS A 152 -4.68 -8.10 12.71
CA LYS A 152 -4.96 -7.22 11.58
C LYS A 152 -6.39 -7.40 11.10
N TYR A 153 -7.11 -6.31 10.98
CA TYR A 153 -8.44 -6.23 10.38
C TYR A 153 -8.37 -5.48 9.04
N SER A 154 -9.36 -5.69 8.20
CA SER A 154 -9.51 -4.94 6.95
C SER A 154 -10.95 -4.48 6.81
N ILE A 155 -11.16 -3.16 6.77
CA ILE A 155 -12.41 -2.62 6.26
C ILE A 155 -12.39 -2.77 4.73
N SER A 156 -13.42 -3.35 4.13
CA SER A 156 -13.42 -3.62 2.68
C SER A 156 -14.85 -3.57 2.12
N HIS A 157 -15.06 -2.62 1.20
CA HIS A 157 -16.34 -2.47 0.51
C HIS A 157 -16.13 -1.77 -0.85
N PRO A 158 -16.88 -2.11 -1.93
CA PRO A 158 -16.76 -1.44 -3.23
C PRO A 158 -16.95 0.08 -3.17
N ASP A 159 -17.79 0.59 -2.28
CA ASP A 159 -18.02 2.03 -2.11
C ASP A 159 -16.88 2.76 -1.37
N LEU A 160 -15.84 2.06 -0.92
CA LEU A 160 -14.62 2.64 -0.34
C LEU A 160 -13.54 2.98 -1.38
N TYR A 161 -13.74 2.66 -2.65
CA TYR A 161 -12.87 3.20 -3.68
C TYR A 161 -12.91 4.74 -3.66
N PRO A 162 -11.75 5.43 -3.67
CA PRO A 162 -11.74 6.88 -3.83
C PRO A 162 -12.44 7.31 -5.13
N THR A 163 -13.17 8.42 -5.08
CA THR A 163 -13.79 8.99 -6.28
C THR A 163 -12.74 9.52 -7.25
N ILE A 164 -11.70 10.18 -6.70
CA ILE A 164 -10.60 10.77 -7.46
C ILE A 164 -9.30 10.52 -6.72
N THR A 165 -8.26 10.17 -7.47
CA THR A 165 -6.87 10.15 -7.01
C THR A 165 -6.05 11.18 -7.77
N ILE A 166 -5.31 12.03 -7.06
CA ILE A 166 -4.44 13.06 -7.64
C ILE A 166 -2.99 12.69 -7.36
N LEU A 167 -2.23 12.45 -8.44
CA LEU A 167 -0.82 12.09 -8.38
C LEU A 167 0.05 13.31 -8.71
N ASP A 168 0.79 13.79 -7.73
CA ASP A 168 1.80 14.83 -7.91
C ASP A 168 3.11 14.44 -7.23
N GLY A 169 4.17 14.26 -8.01
CA GLY A 169 5.49 13.90 -7.50
C GLY A 169 6.07 14.92 -6.49
N ASN A 170 5.63 16.17 -6.54
CA ASN A 170 6.04 17.19 -5.58
C ASN A 170 5.64 16.82 -4.13
N LEU A 171 4.55 16.08 -3.95
CA LEU A 171 4.11 15.59 -2.65
C LEU A 171 5.08 14.58 -2.02
N THR A 172 5.95 13.97 -2.82
CA THR A 172 6.91 12.95 -2.38
C THR A 172 8.34 13.47 -2.22
N LEU A 173 8.66 14.70 -2.66
CA LEU A 173 10.03 15.23 -2.68
C LEU A 173 10.72 15.26 -1.31
N SER A 174 9.97 15.53 -0.25
CA SER A 174 10.51 15.60 1.11
C SER A 174 10.38 14.29 1.89
N LEU A 175 9.94 13.21 1.23
CA LEU A 175 9.87 11.89 1.87
C LEU A 175 11.31 11.39 2.13
N PRO A 176 11.68 11.01 3.36
CA PRO A 176 12.98 10.43 3.68
C PRO A 176 13.32 9.24 2.79
N LEU A 177 14.62 9.05 2.48
CA LEU A 177 15.06 8.01 1.56
C LEU A 177 14.69 6.61 2.05
N ASN A 178 14.89 6.33 3.33
CA ASN A 178 14.52 5.04 3.93
C ASN A 178 13.02 4.74 3.77
N ILE A 179 12.13 5.70 4.03
CA ILE A 179 10.68 5.52 3.82
C ILE A 179 10.37 5.38 2.34
N SER A 180 11.05 6.13 1.47
CA SER A 180 10.89 6.00 0.02
C SER A 180 11.24 4.60 -0.46
N ILE A 181 12.38 4.05 -0.05
CA ILE A 181 12.81 2.70 -0.43
C ILE A 181 11.88 1.63 0.18
N THR A 182 11.52 1.76 1.46
CA THR A 182 10.55 0.86 2.09
C THR A 182 9.25 0.77 1.29
N THR A 183 8.71 1.91 0.88
CA THR A 183 7.44 1.93 0.15
C THR A 183 7.60 1.49 -1.31
N VAL A 184 8.73 1.76 -1.95
CA VAL A 184 9.04 1.22 -3.29
C VAL A 184 9.10 -0.32 -3.26
N MET A 185 9.69 -0.90 -2.22
CA MET A 185 9.74 -2.36 -2.05
C MET A 185 8.35 -2.95 -1.81
N ASP A 186 7.47 -2.25 -1.10
CA ASP A 186 6.06 -2.61 -0.95
C ASP A 186 5.33 -2.66 -2.31
N ALA A 187 5.49 -1.61 -3.13
CA ALA A 187 4.91 -1.59 -4.48
C ALA A 187 5.46 -2.71 -5.39
N LEU A 188 6.75 -3.04 -5.25
CA LEU A 188 7.35 -4.19 -5.96
C LEU A 188 6.72 -5.50 -5.51
N SER A 189 6.52 -5.68 -4.20
CA SER A 189 5.84 -6.85 -3.63
C SER A 189 4.42 -6.98 -4.17
N HIS A 190 3.62 -5.92 -4.13
CA HIS A 190 2.28 -5.88 -4.71
C HIS A 190 2.25 -6.32 -6.18
N SER A 191 3.23 -5.83 -6.96
CA SER A 191 3.31 -6.12 -8.39
C SER A 191 3.67 -7.58 -8.67
N LEU A 192 4.70 -8.10 -7.98
CA LEU A 192 5.11 -9.49 -8.14
C LEU A 192 4.01 -10.45 -7.67
N GLU A 193 3.40 -10.17 -6.51
CA GLU A 193 2.28 -10.98 -6.03
C GLU A 193 1.06 -10.96 -6.94
N ALA A 194 0.79 -9.85 -7.64
CA ALA A 194 -0.29 -9.79 -8.62
C ALA A 194 -0.03 -10.69 -9.85
N ILE A 195 1.25 -11.01 -10.16
CA ILE A 195 1.62 -11.93 -11.24
C ILE A 195 1.44 -13.40 -10.81
N TRP A 196 1.93 -13.77 -9.63
CA TRP A 196 1.85 -15.16 -9.14
C TRP A 196 0.65 -15.44 -8.24
N ASN A 197 -0.43 -14.69 -8.45
CA ASN A 197 -1.69 -14.87 -7.74
C ASN A 197 -2.65 -15.78 -8.51
N LYS A 198 -3.37 -16.66 -7.83
CA LYS A 198 -4.42 -17.50 -8.44
C LYS A 198 -5.53 -16.70 -9.12
N ASN A 199 -5.74 -15.44 -8.70
CA ASN A 199 -6.70 -14.51 -9.27
C ASN A 199 -6.11 -13.63 -10.39
N ALA A 200 -4.84 -13.85 -10.80
CA ALA A 200 -4.20 -13.08 -11.85
C ALA A 200 -4.98 -13.16 -13.16
N ASN A 201 -5.03 -12.07 -13.88
CA ASN A 201 -5.65 -11.97 -15.20
C ASN A 201 -4.78 -11.08 -16.10
N ASN A 202 -5.03 -11.12 -17.41
CA ASN A 202 -4.22 -10.38 -18.40
C ASN A 202 -4.10 -8.88 -18.07
N THR A 203 -5.16 -8.26 -17.57
CA THR A 203 -5.13 -6.83 -17.23
C THR A 203 -4.27 -6.56 -16.01
N SER A 204 -4.46 -7.32 -14.92
CA SER A 204 -3.66 -7.17 -13.70
C SER A 204 -2.18 -7.49 -13.97
N THR A 205 -1.90 -8.54 -14.74
CA THR A 205 -0.54 -8.92 -15.12
C THR A 205 0.16 -7.82 -15.95
N ASN A 206 -0.54 -7.19 -16.90
CA ASN A 206 0.04 -6.10 -17.67
C ASN A 206 0.37 -4.86 -16.82
N PHE A 207 -0.52 -4.49 -15.87
CA PHE A 207 -0.21 -3.45 -14.91
C PHE A 207 0.98 -3.81 -14.02
N ALA A 208 1.04 -5.05 -13.54
CA ALA A 208 2.14 -5.55 -12.70
C ALA A 208 3.49 -5.48 -13.42
N ILE A 209 3.58 -5.97 -14.66
CA ILE A 209 4.81 -5.89 -15.49
C ILE A 209 5.24 -4.43 -15.66
N THR A 210 4.30 -3.54 -16.01
CA THR A 210 4.60 -2.11 -16.18
C THR A 210 5.14 -1.49 -14.89
N ALA A 211 4.55 -1.82 -13.75
CA ALA A 211 5.00 -1.32 -12.45
C ALA A 211 6.37 -1.86 -12.07
N ILE A 212 6.62 -3.16 -12.23
CA ILE A 212 7.92 -3.80 -11.94
C ILE A 212 9.03 -3.16 -12.76
N CYS A 213 8.86 -3.02 -14.07
CA CYS A 213 9.86 -2.40 -14.93
C CYS A 213 10.17 -0.97 -14.46
N ALA A 214 9.15 -0.14 -14.22
CA ALA A 214 9.35 1.23 -13.76
C ALA A 214 10.02 1.32 -12.37
N ILE A 215 9.71 0.40 -11.45
CA ILE A 215 10.34 0.34 -10.13
C ILE A 215 11.82 -0.05 -10.27
N LEU A 216 12.13 -1.08 -11.03
CA LEU A 216 13.51 -1.57 -11.16
C LEU A 216 14.41 -0.56 -11.87
N GLU A 217 13.92 0.13 -12.90
CA GLU A 217 14.64 1.21 -13.57
C GLU A 217 14.94 2.41 -12.66
N ASN A 218 14.05 2.73 -11.73
CA ASN A 218 14.11 4.00 -11.00
C ASN A 218 14.42 3.83 -9.49
N GLY A 219 14.22 2.66 -8.89
CA GLY A 219 14.44 2.42 -7.46
C GLY A 219 15.90 2.59 -7.04
N GLY A 220 16.83 2.03 -7.81
CA GLY A 220 18.27 2.25 -7.59
C GLY A 220 18.71 3.70 -7.82
N ALA A 221 18.16 4.35 -8.86
CA ALA A 221 18.47 5.74 -9.19
C ALA A 221 17.99 6.73 -8.12
N LEU A 222 16.94 6.40 -7.37
CA LEU A 222 16.45 7.20 -6.25
C LEU A 222 17.49 7.32 -5.13
N LYS A 223 18.30 6.27 -4.88
CA LYS A 223 19.37 6.32 -3.86
C LYS A 223 20.44 7.34 -4.21
N ALA A 224 20.81 7.40 -5.47
CA ALA A 224 21.83 8.33 -5.94
C ALA A 224 21.32 9.79 -5.97
N ASN A 225 20.03 10.00 -6.20
CA ASN A 225 19.44 11.33 -6.29
C ASN A 225 18.02 11.38 -5.68
N PRO A 226 17.91 11.41 -4.35
CA PRO A 226 16.63 11.37 -3.65
C PRO A 226 15.70 12.56 -3.92
N SER A 227 16.25 13.69 -4.37
CA SER A 227 15.50 14.91 -4.67
C SER A 227 15.08 15.03 -6.14
N ASN A 228 15.37 14.02 -6.98
CA ASN A 228 15.02 14.05 -8.38
C ASN A 228 13.52 13.87 -8.60
N LEU A 229 12.84 14.96 -8.96
CA LEU A 229 11.39 14.98 -9.16
C LEU A 229 10.91 14.00 -10.25
N THR A 230 11.69 13.83 -11.32
CA THR A 230 11.34 12.91 -12.41
C THR A 230 11.31 11.46 -11.93
N ILE A 231 12.32 11.04 -11.15
CA ILE A 231 12.38 9.71 -10.53
C ILE A 231 11.19 9.53 -9.58
N ARG A 232 10.93 10.51 -8.72
CA ARG A 232 9.81 10.45 -7.78
C ARG A 232 8.44 10.37 -8.46
N LYS A 233 8.24 11.12 -9.55
CA LYS A 233 7.02 11.01 -10.38
C LYS A 233 6.87 9.62 -10.99
N LYS A 234 7.94 9.04 -11.51
CA LYS A 234 7.93 7.69 -12.09
C LYS A 234 7.59 6.64 -11.04
N LEU A 235 8.20 6.70 -9.87
CA LEU A 235 7.95 5.76 -8.76
C LEU A 235 6.54 5.91 -8.18
N LEU A 236 6.02 7.14 -8.05
CA LEU A 236 4.64 7.36 -7.63
C LEU A 236 3.64 6.76 -8.62
N ASN A 237 3.85 6.97 -9.92
CA ASN A 237 3.04 6.35 -10.96
C ASN A 237 3.16 4.81 -10.96
N ALA A 238 4.36 4.28 -10.75
CA ALA A 238 4.60 2.84 -10.67
C ALA A 238 3.86 2.22 -9.47
N ALA A 239 3.89 2.87 -8.29
CA ALA A 239 3.15 2.41 -7.11
C ALA A 239 1.63 2.38 -7.36
N THR A 240 1.07 3.43 -7.95
CA THR A 240 -0.36 3.43 -8.32
C THR A 240 -0.68 2.35 -9.37
N THR A 241 0.23 2.12 -10.32
CA THR A 241 0.07 1.05 -11.33
C THR A 241 0.13 -0.34 -10.69
N ALA A 242 1.02 -0.56 -9.70
CA ALA A 242 1.03 -1.74 -8.84
C ALA A 242 -0.31 -1.92 -8.12
N GLY A 243 -0.86 -0.80 -7.60
CA GLY A 243 -2.18 -0.77 -7.00
C GLY A 243 -3.29 -1.25 -7.94
N LEU A 244 -3.30 -0.76 -9.17
CA LEU A 244 -4.25 -1.24 -10.18
C LEU A 244 -4.09 -2.74 -10.43
N ALA A 245 -2.88 -3.27 -10.42
CA ALA A 245 -2.66 -4.71 -10.56
C ALA A 245 -3.29 -5.49 -9.41
N PHE A 246 -2.89 -5.21 -8.15
CA PHE A 246 -3.32 -6.02 -7.02
C PHE A 246 -4.72 -5.68 -6.50
N SER A 247 -5.33 -4.55 -6.89
CA SER A 247 -6.70 -4.20 -6.51
C SER A 247 -7.74 -5.25 -6.93
N ASN A 248 -7.41 -6.12 -7.88
CA ASN A 248 -8.27 -7.21 -8.36
C ASN A 248 -7.78 -8.60 -7.99
N THR A 249 -6.50 -8.77 -7.70
CA THR A 249 -5.93 -10.08 -7.31
C THR A 249 -5.84 -10.25 -5.80
N THR A 250 -5.78 -9.15 -5.05
CA THR A 250 -5.32 -9.09 -3.66
C THR A 250 -3.84 -9.51 -3.53
N THR A 251 -3.32 -9.57 -2.30
CA THR A 251 -1.94 -10.01 -2.03
C THR A 251 -1.85 -11.53 -1.83
N ALA A 252 -0.64 -12.09 -1.75
CA ALA A 252 -0.38 -13.51 -1.66
C ALA A 252 0.59 -13.88 -0.51
N ALA A 253 1.52 -14.79 -0.74
CA ALA A 253 2.39 -15.37 0.28
C ALA A 253 3.35 -14.37 0.92
N ALA A 254 3.93 -13.42 0.16
CA ALA A 254 4.89 -12.46 0.70
C ALA A 254 4.25 -11.58 1.78
N HIS A 255 3.04 -11.06 1.53
CA HIS A 255 2.28 -10.33 2.53
C HIS A 255 1.83 -11.20 3.70
N SER A 256 1.49 -12.48 3.46
CA SER A 256 1.13 -13.40 4.54
C SER A 256 2.30 -13.64 5.48
N ILE A 257 3.51 -13.84 4.95
CA ILE A 257 4.76 -13.98 5.71
C ILE A 257 5.10 -12.68 6.47
N SER A 258 4.76 -11.52 5.91
CA SER A 258 5.08 -10.22 6.50
C SER A 258 4.39 -9.93 7.83
N TYR A 259 3.22 -10.51 8.09
CA TYR A 259 2.39 -10.14 9.25
C TYR A 259 3.04 -10.46 10.59
N PRO A 260 3.51 -11.70 10.86
CA PRO A 260 4.23 -11.99 12.10
C PRO A 260 5.53 -11.19 12.22
N LEU A 261 6.23 -10.90 11.12
CA LEU A 261 7.44 -10.08 11.11
C LEU A 261 7.15 -8.64 11.57
N THR A 262 6.09 -8.04 11.06
CA THR A 262 5.69 -6.68 11.45
C THR A 262 5.17 -6.64 12.89
N ILE A 263 4.31 -7.59 13.29
CA ILE A 263 3.61 -7.51 14.58
C ILE A 263 4.52 -7.84 15.77
N HIS A 264 5.48 -8.75 15.61
CA HIS A 264 6.35 -9.19 16.70
C HIS A 264 7.67 -8.41 16.76
N TYR A 265 8.18 -7.96 15.60
CA TYR A 265 9.53 -7.36 15.51
C TYR A 265 9.51 -5.92 14.98
N GLY A 266 8.35 -5.39 14.65
CA GLY A 266 8.23 -4.00 14.18
C GLY A 266 8.91 -3.72 12.84
N ILE A 267 9.18 -4.76 12.03
CA ILE A 267 9.74 -4.57 10.69
C ILE A 267 8.75 -3.73 9.87
N PRO A 268 9.20 -2.61 9.26
CA PRO A 268 8.34 -1.78 8.44
C PRO A 268 7.64 -2.61 7.36
N HIS A 269 6.33 -2.42 7.17
CA HIS A 269 5.49 -3.28 6.34
C HIS A 269 6.07 -3.54 4.95
N GLY A 270 6.55 -2.50 4.25
CA GLY A 270 7.09 -2.67 2.90
C GLY A 270 8.40 -3.46 2.84
N ILE A 271 9.16 -3.54 3.94
CA ILE A 271 10.32 -4.43 4.05
C ILE A 271 9.84 -5.84 4.38
N ALA A 272 8.99 -5.99 5.38
CA ALA A 272 8.45 -7.30 5.76
C ALA A 272 7.74 -8.00 4.59
N SER A 273 7.00 -7.26 3.75
CA SER A 273 6.30 -7.79 2.57
C SER A 273 7.22 -8.08 1.39
N SER A 274 8.44 -7.54 1.38
CA SER A 274 9.36 -7.69 0.25
C SER A 274 10.56 -8.59 0.53
N ILE A 275 10.91 -8.82 1.79
CA ILE A 275 12.13 -9.56 2.16
C ILE A 275 12.11 -11.02 1.65
N SER A 276 10.93 -11.62 1.51
CA SER A 276 10.74 -12.99 0.99
C SER A 276 10.54 -13.06 -0.53
N LEU A 277 10.64 -11.94 -1.27
CA LEU A 277 10.33 -11.92 -2.70
C LEU A 277 11.25 -12.80 -3.55
N LEU A 278 12.55 -12.88 -3.25
CA LEU A 278 13.48 -13.65 -4.06
C LEU A 278 13.23 -15.16 -3.96
N PRO A 279 13.16 -15.79 -2.78
CA PRO A 279 12.79 -17.19 -2.68
C PRO A 279 11.38 -17.49 -3.25
N LEU A 280 10.41 -16.60 -3.05
CA LEU A 280 9.08 -16.78 -3.63
C LEU A 280 9.08 -16.66 -5.15
N LEU A 281 9.91 -15.80 -5.72
CA LEU A 281 10.08 -15.68 -7.17
C LEU A 281 10.63 -16.99 -7.76
N GLU A 282 11.61 -17.62 -7.12
CA GLU A 282 12.19 -18.90 -7.53
C GLU A 282 11.16 -20.04 -7.43
N ILE A 283 10.38 -20.10 -6.35
CA ILE A 283 9.32 -21.10 -6.17
C ILE A 283 8.25 -20.98 -7.26
N ASN A 284 7.86 -19.76 -7.61
CA ASN A 284 6.78 -19.48 -8.55
C ASN A 284 7.23 -19.42 -10.02
N GLU A 285 8.54 -19.35 -10.32
CA GLU A 285 9.13 -19.13 -11.65
C GLU A 285 8.46 -19.94 -12.77
N LYS A 286 8.30 -21.24 -12.56
CA LYS A 286 7.76 -22.15 -13.57
C LYS A 286 6.32 -21.83 -13.99
N PHE A 287 5.55 -21.25 -13.09
CA PHE A 287 4.14 -20.92 -13.28
C PHE A 287 3.92 -19.53 -13.87
N ILE A 288 4.93 -18.66 -13.79
CA ILE A 288 4.87 -17.27 -14.26
C ILE A 288 5.88 -16.98 -15.36
N LYS A 289 6.30 -18.03 -16.11
CA LYS A 289 7.37 -17.90 -17.10
C LYS A 289 7.12 -16.78 -18.13
N GLU A 290 5.92 -16.72 -18.70
CA GLU A 290 5.60 -15.71 -19.73
C GLU A 290 5.68 -14.28 -19.19
N PRO A 291 5.02 -13.90 -18.06
CA PRO A 291 5.22 -12.57 -17.47
C PRO A 291 6.67 -12.29 -17.11
N LEU A 292 7.40 -13.26 -16.60
CA LEU A 292 8.80 -13.13 -16.21
C LEU A 292 9.70 -12.87 -17.39
N ASP A 293 9.54 -13.65 -18.49
CA ASP A 293 10.26 -13.43 -19.74
C ASP A 293 10.00 -12.01 -20.29
N ARG A 294 8.76 -11.51 -20.19
CA ARG A 294 8.44 -10.13 -20.60
C ARG A 294 9.13 -9.07 -19.75
N ILE A 295 9.20 -9.25 -18.43
CA ILE A 295 9.92 -8.35 -17.53
C ILE A 295 11.40 -8.33 -17.90
N CYS A 296 12.02 -9.51 -18.02
CA CYS A 296 13.43 -9.65 -18.38
C CYS A 296 13.74 -9.02 -19.74
N ASN A 297 12.92 -9.25 -20.75
CA ASN A 297 13.09 -8.69 -22.09
C ASN A 297 12.93 -7.14 -22.09
N ASN A 298 11.94 -6.60 -21.36
CA ASN A 298 11.70 -5.15 -21.29
C ASN A 298 12.87 -4.42 -20.62
N LEU A 299 13.55 -5.08 -19.68
CA LEU A 299 14.68 -4.52 -18.93
C LEU A 299 16.04 -4.91 -19.49
N GLU A 300 16.07 -5.75 -20.53
CA GLU A 300 17.29 -6.33 -21.10
C GLU A 300 18.15 -7.07 -20.03
N LEU A 301 17.49 -7.81 -19.12
CA LEU A 301 18.11 -8.53 -18.03
C LEU A 301 17.90 -10.05 -18.17
N THR A 302 18.88 -10.81 -17.73
CA THR A 302 18.69 -12.22 -17.40
C THR A 302 17.91 -12.36 -16.08
N PHE A 303 17.36 -13.55 -15.80
CA PHE A 303 16.67 -13.82 -14.53
C PHE A 303 17.56 -13.58 -13.30
N ASN A 304 18.85 -13.93 -13.40
CA ASN A 304 19.80 -13.69 -12.31
C ASN A 304 20.07 -12.19 -12.11
N GLU A 305 20.21 -11.41 -13.16
CA GLU A 305 20.38 -9.96 -13.09
C GLU A 305 19.13 -9.27 -12.55
N LEU A 306 17.94 -9.78 -12.88
CA LEU A 306 16.68 -9.33 -12.30
C LEU A 306 16.68 -9.48 -10.76
N LYS A 307 17.05 -10.67 -10.25
CA LYS A 307 17.16 -10.92 -8.80
C LYS A 307 18.18 -9.98 -8.13
N GLN A 308 19.33 -9.78 -8.76
CA GLN A 308 20.36 -8.85 -8.28
C GLN A 308 19.85 -7.41 -8.22
N THR A 309 19.12 -6.97 -9.24
CA THR A 309 18.52 -5.63 -9.30
C THR A 309 17.50 -5.44 -8.17
N ILE A 310 16.66 -6.42 -7.90
CA ILE A 310 15.72 -6.39 -6.77
C ILE A 310 16.47 -6.25 -5.44
N LYS A 311 17.47 -7.10 -5.20
CA LYS A 311 18.30 -7.10 -3.97
C LYS A 311 19.02 -5.77 -3.77
N ALA A 312 19.46 -5.12 -4.85
CA ALA A 312 20.23 -3.89 -4.80
C ALA A 312 19.41 -2.67 -4.34
N ILE A 313 18.09 -2.66 -4.49
CA ILE A 313 17.27 -1.48 -4.13
C ILE A 313 17.35 -1.15 -2.64
N PRO A 314 17.07 -2.04 -1.67
CA PRO A 314 17.15 -1.72 -0.25
C PRO A 314 18.58 -1.67 0.29
N GLN A 315 19.54 -2.29 -0.39
CA GLN A 315 20.92 -2.44 0.09
C GLN A 315 21.59 -1.12 0.46
N GLY A 316 22.15 -1.04 1.67
CA GLY A 316 22.83 0.15 2.19
C GLY A 316 21.89 1.28 2.63
N VAL A 317 20.58 1.08 2.60
CA VAL A 317 19.58 2.05 3.06
C VAL A 317 18.78 1.50 4.24
N ILE A 318 18.39 0.23 4.18
CA ILE A 318 17.58 -0.44 5.21
C ILE A 318 18.08 -1.86 5.39
N PRO A 319 18.09 -2.40 6.61
CA PRO A 319 18.30 -3.83 6.88
C PRO A 319 17.36 -4.70 6.04
N TYR A 320 17.90 -5.74 5.41
CA TYR A 320 17.12 -6.57 4.47
C TYR A 320 17.34 -8.08 4.65
N THR A 321 17.76 -8.49 5.86
CA THR A 321 17.85 -9.87 6.32
C THR A 321 17.21 -9.97 7.72
N LEU A 322 16.79 -11.15 8.15
CA LEU A 322 16.05 -11.28 9.42
C LEU A 322 16.94 -11.07 10.65
N ASP A 323 18.22 -11.44 10.57
CA ASP A 323 19.20 -11.23 11.64
C ASP A 323 19.50 -9.75 11.89
N GLU A 324 19.52 -8.92 10.83
CA GLU A 324 19.65 -7.47 10.95
C GLU A 324 18.48 -6.80 11.72
N TRP A 325 17.37 -7.51 11.90
CA TRP A 325 16.21 -7.11 12.70
C TRP A 325 16.14 -7.78 14.07
N ASP A 326 17.27 -8.34 14.54
CA ASP A 326 17.39 -9.01 15.84
C ASP A 326 16.38 -10.16 16.05
N ILE A 327 15.95 -10.84 14.98
CA ILE A 327 15.08 -12.01 15.08
C ILE A 327 15.93 -13.22 15.49
N PRO A 328 15.64 -13.87 16.63
CA PRO A 328 16.36 -15.08 17.01
C PRO A 328 16.02 -16.24 16.06
N GLU A 329 17.05 -16.97 15.59
CA GLU A 329 16.88 -18.10 14.67
C GLU A 329 15.88 -19.14 15.16
N ASN A 330 15.83 -19.39 16.48
CA ASN A 330 14.89 -20.33 17.09
C ASN A 330 13.41 -19.88 17.03
N GLN A 331 13.12 -18.67 16.58
CA GLN A 331 11.75 -18.18 16.35
C GLN A 331 11.23 -18.46 14.94
N LEU A 332 12.10 -18.85 14.00
CA LEU A 332 11.72 -19.01 12.59
C LEU A 332 10.61 -20.05 12.40
N THR A 333 10.64 -21.17 13.14
CA THR A 333 9.59 -22.19 13.08
C THR A 333 8.24 -21.64 13.53
N ARG A 334 8.20 -20.83 14.58
CA ARG A 334 6.98 -20.17 15.05
C ARG A 334 6.46 -19.16 14.02
N LEU A 335 7.35 -18.33 13.46
CA LEU A 335 7.00 -17.35 12.44
C LEU A 335 6.47 -18.02 11.17
N ALA A 336 7.03 -19.17 10.78
CA ALA A 336 6.53 -19.95 9.66
C ALA A 336 5.08 -20.41 9.89
N ALA A 337 4.77 -20.96 11.08
CA ALA A 337 3.41 -21.38 11.43
C ALA A 337 2.41 -20.21 11.48
N GLU A 338 2.82 -19.04 11.97
CA GLU A 338 1.99 -17.83 12.06
C GLU A 338 1.80 -17.11 10.70
N SER A 339 2.53 -17.52 9.66
CA SER A 339 2.47 -16.91 8.32
C SER A 339 1.24 -17.29 7.49
N PHE A 340 0.34 -18.15 7.99
CA PHE A 340 -0.80 -18.65 7.22
C PHE A 340 -2.07 -17.85 7.44
N THR A 341 -2.18 -16.73 6.71
CA THR A 341 -3.39 -15.90 6.74
C THR A 341 -4.31 -16.27 5.58
N LYS A 342 -5.55 -16.69 5.90
CA LYS A 342 -6.58 -17.01 4.91
C LYS A 342 -6.88 -15.79 4.02
N GLY A 343 -7.03 -16.05 2.71
CA GLY A 343 -7.23 -14.99 1.71
C GLY A 343 -5.95 -14.21 1.38
N ARG A 344 -4.78 -14.73 1.81
CA ARG A 344 -3.45 -14.25 1.43
C ARG A 344 -2.55 -15.41 1.03
N MET A 345 -2.10 -16.26 1.97
CA MET A 345 -1.24 -17.40 1.66
C MET A 345 -1.84 -18.30 0.58
N ASP A 346 -3.11 -18.59 0.65
CA ASP A 346 -3.88 -19.43 -0.28
C ASP A 346 -4.11 -18.79 -1.65
N ASN A 347 -3.80 -17.50 -1.84
CA ASN A 347 -3.82 -16.84 -3.14
C ASN A 347 -2.55 -17.11 -3.96
N ASN A 348 -1.46 -17.55 -3.35
CA ASN A 348 -0.21 -17.84 -4.06
C ASN A 348 -0.42 -18.98 -5.06
N ILE A 349 0.15 -18.85 -6.27
CA ILE A 349 -0.07 -19.83 -7.35
C ILE A 349 0.43 -21.22 -6.99
N VAL A 350 1.52 -21.29 -6.22
CA VAL A 350 2.03 -22.53 -5.60
C VAL A 350 1.52 -22.58 -4.17
N ASP A 351 0.85 -23.66 -3.80
CA ASP A 351 0.47 -23.89 -2.40
C ASP A 351 1.72 -24.17 -1.56
N LEU A 352 1.90 -23.43 -0.49
CA LEU A 352 3.06 -23.52 0.41
C LEU A 352 2.70 -24.28 1.69
N SER A 353 3.59 -25.15 2.13
CA SER A 353 3.55 -25.76 3.46
C SER A 353 4.37 -24.94 4.48
N GLU A 354 4.13 -25.19 5.78
CA GLU A 354 4.93 -24.55 6.85
C GLU A 354 6.43 -24.82 6.69
N ASN A 355 6.81 -26.03 6.27
CA ASN A 355 8.23 -26.36 6.03
C ASN A 355 8.84 -25.56 4.88
N GLN A 356 8.07 -25.28 3.82
CA GLN A 356 8.55 -24.43 2.73
C GLN A 356 8.67 -22.97 3.18
N VAL A 357 7.72 -22.47 3.97
CA VAL A 357 7.83 -21.13 4.57
C VAL A 357 9.04 -21.06 5.51
N LEU A 358 9.28 -22.09 6.33
CA LEU A 358 10.48 -22.16 7.15
C LEU A 358 11.77 -22.13 6.32
N THR A 359 11.79 -22.83 5.18
CA THR A 359 12.94 -22.77 4.23
C THR A 359 13.14 -21.36 3.72
N ILE A 360 12.07 -20.66 3.31
CA ILE A 360 12.12 -19.25 2.89
C ILE A 360 12.71 -18.37 3.99
N LEU A 361 12.22 -18.52 5.24
CA LEU A 361 12.73 -17.73 6.38
C LEU A 361 14.21 -17.99 6.66
N ASN A 362 14.68 -19.23 6.52
CA ASN A 362 16.10 -19.56 6.65
C ASN A 362 16.96 -18.94 5.53
N GLU A 363 16.46 -18.89 4.30
CA GLU A 363 17.19 -18.29 3.16
C GLU A 363 17.35 -16.78 3.28
N ILE A 364 16.42 -16.10 3.94
CA ILE A 364 16.46 -14.65 4.14
C ILE A 364 17.00 -14.26 5.54
N TYR A 365 17.53 -15.22 6.29
CA TYR A 365 18.01 -14.97 7.66
C TYR A 365 19.30 -14.17 7.68
N ASN A 366 20.32 -14.50 6.81
CA ASN A 366 21.63 -13.86 6.75
C ASN A 366 21.86 -13.12 5.43
#